data_007013391520eb4bc52a29725b992412
#
_entry.id   007013391520eb4bc52a29725b992412
#
_cell.length_a   1.000
_cell.length_b   1.000
_cell.length_c   1.000
_cell.angle_alpha   90.00
_cell.angle_beta   90.00
_cell.angle_gamma   90.00
#
_symmetry.space_group_name_H-M   'P 1'
#
loop_
_entity.id
_entity.type
_entity.pdbx_description
1 polymer ?
#
loop_
_entity_poly.entity_id
_entity_poly.type
_entity_poly.pdbx_seq_one_letter_code
_entity_poly.pdbx_strand_id
1 'polypeptide(L)'
;MPRRPGPSARSRRLAQTLRKIRAEKGVSAAEVGKELGMSGSKINRIETCEIGIYLDDLEKLLDFHQVTQQRRVELLDIARHAEQRSWLRTRNAHFPADWQTWSDFEDEATGLRYYDPMVIPGLLQTSEYARAVIAGTSDGLSVDQIEERVASRTARRALLSRPEPLHLHVLIEEAALARPFGDRGCLVRQLHHLAEEASRPNVTVQIVPTSAGLHPGAAGAFIIVEYDGELSLIWLEQIASSLILEEDEQLDAYRLAWEKLSGCALAPDESVAQLRQMAVQAEQGSDMLRT
;
A
#
# COMPACT_ATOMS: atom_id res chain seq x y z
N MET A 1 -14.75 24.33 -17.36
CA MET A 1 -15.12 24.49 -15.94
C MET A 1 -14.22 23.54 -15.18
N PRO A 2 -13.54 23.95 -14.10
CA PRO A 2 -12.78 23.00 -13.29
C PRO A 2 -13.77 21.95 -12.75
N ARG A 3 -13.45 20.67 -12.94
CA ARG A 3 -14.18 19.55 -12.35
C ARG A 3 -14.22 19.77 -10.83
N ARG A 4 -15.38 19.59 -10.19
CA ARG A 4 -15.43 19.54 -8.72
C ARG A 4 -14.51 18.42 -8.28
N PRO A 5 -13.55 18.68 -7.39
CA PRO A 5 -12.69 17.65 -6.89
C PRO A 5 -13.52 16.53 -6.26
N GLY A 6 -13.19 15.27 -6.53
CA GLY A 6 -13.80 14.09 -5.93
C GLY A 6 -13.61 14.06 -4.40
N PRO A 7 -14.24 13.11 -3.70
CA PRO A 7 -14.07 12.96 -2.26
C PRO A 7 -12.61 12.61 -1.90
N SER A 8 -12.11 13.13 -0.78
CA SER A 8 -10.75 12.83 -0.30
C SER A 8 -10.59 11.35 0.09
N ALA A 9 -9.34 10.85 0.18
CA ALA A 9 -9.09 9.49 0.68
C ALA A 9 -9.64 9.30 2.10
N ARG A 10 -9.57 10.32 2.94
CA ARG A 10 -10.20 10.31 4.27
C ARG A 10 -11.70 10.11 4.21
N SER A 11 -12.37 10.85 3.35
CA SER A 11 -13.83 10.71 3.17
C SER A 11 -14.20 9.33 2.67
N ARG A 12 -13.46 8.80 1.69
CA ARG A 12 -13.66 7.43 1.16
C ARG A 12 -13.45 6.38 2.25
N ARG A 13 -12.34 6.46 2.98
CA ARG A 13 -12.03 5.55 4.07
C ARG A 13 -13.10 5.55 5.16
N LEU A 14 -13.58 6.73 5.54
CA LEU A 14 -14.68 6.83 6.52
C LEU A 14 -15.93 6.14 6.02
N ALA A 15 -16.33 6.43 4.78
CA ALA A 15 -17.52 5.86 4.14
C ALA A 15 -17.46 4.33 4.10
N GLN A 16 -16.34 3.77 3.66
CA GLN A 16 -16.13 2.32 3.57
C GLN A 16 -16.08 1.66 4.95
N THR A 17 -15.40 2.28 5.92
CA THR A 17 -15.37 1.79 7.29
C THR A 17 -16.78 1.71 7.87
N LEU A 18 -17.61 2.72 7.67
CA LEU A 18 -19.00 2.70 8.12
C LEU A 18 -19.80 1.59 7.43
N ARG A 19 -19.63 1.41 6.12
CA ARG A 19 -20.25 0.31 5.36
C ARG A 19 -19.84 -1.06 5.88
N LYS A 20 -18.54 -1.25 6.17
CA LYS A 20 -18.01 -2.51 6.72
C LYS A 20 -18.60 -2.81 8.10
N ILE A 21 -18.60 -1.82 9.00
CA ILE A 21 -19.19 -1.95 10.35
C ILE A 21 -20.67 -2.35 10.26
N ARG A 22 -21.43 -1.73 9.37
CA ARG A 22 -22.85 -2.06 9.15
C ARG A 22 -23.00 -3.50 8.61
N ALA A 23 -22.19 -3.88 7.63
CA ALA A 23 -22.23 -5.21 7.02
C ALA A 23 -21.87 -6.33 8.03
N GLU A 24 -20.86 -6.11 8.86
CA GLU A 24 -20.46 -7.05 9.93
C GLU A 24 -21.58 -7.27 10.94
N LYS A 25 -22.43 -6.27 11.16
CA LYS A 25 -23.62 -6.38 12.04
C LYS A 25 -24.85 -6.96 11.35
N GLY A 26 -24.78 -7.21 10.04
CA GLY A 26 -25.86 -7.80 9.27
C GLY A 26 -27.11 -6.93 9.13
N VAL A 27 -26.99 -5.60 9.35
CA VAL A 27 -28.13 -4.67 9.28
C VAL A 27 -28.15 -3.93 7.93
N SER A 28 -29.35 -3.70 7.40
CA SER A 28 -29.55 -2.94 6.17
C SER A 28 -29.45 -1.43 6.41
N ALA A 29 -29.09 -0.66 5.36
CA ALA A 29 -29.09 0.80 5.43
C ALA A 29 -30.48 1.39 5.75
N ALA A 30 -31.55 0.70 5.37
CA ALA A 30 -32.93 1.10 5.67
C ALA A 30 -33.26 0.95 7.17
N GLU A 31 -32.80 -0.14 7.81
CA GLU A 31 -32.97 -0.36 9.24
C GLU A 31 -32.21 0.66 10.07
N VAL A 32 -30.92 0.90 9.72
CA VAL A 32 -30.11 1.95 10.36
C VAL A 32 -30.77 3.32 10.20
N GLY A 33 -31.22 3.64 9.00
CA GLY A 33 -31.87 4.92 8.74
C GLY A 33 -33.15 5.10 9.56
N LYS A 34 -33.99 4.06 9.67
CA LYS A 34 -35.22 4.08 10.47
C LYS A 34 -34.92 4.35 11.96
N GLU A 35 -33.91 3.69 12.51
CA GLU A 35 -33.56 3.82 13.93
C GLU A 35 -33.00 5.22 14.25
N LEU A 36 -32.19 5.78 13.32
CA LEU A 36 -31.54 7.07 13.51
C LEU A 36 -32.35 8.27 12.99
N GLY A 37 -33.58 8.07 12.50
CA GLY A 37 -34.38 9.14 11.91
C GLY A 37 -33.84 9.69 10.58
N MET A 38 -33.11 8.85 9.84
CA MET A 38 -32.52 9.15 8.54
C MET A 38 -33.16 8.30 7.44
N SER A 39 -33.07 8.71 6.17
CA SER A 39 -33.45 7.81 5.08
C SER A 39 -32.37 6.78 4.81
N GLY A 40 -32.75 5.53 4.44
CA GLY A 40 -31.80 4.52 4.02
C GLY A 40 -30.97 4.96 2.80
N SER A 41 -31.55 5.79 1.93
CA SER A 41 -30.80 6.41 0.82
C SER A 41 -29.71 7.37 1.30
N LYS A 42 -29.94 8.12 2.39
CA LYS A 42 -28.89 8.99 2.98
C LYS A 42 -27.75 8.14 3.53
N ILE A 43 -28.05 7.03 4.22
CA ILE A 43 -27.03 6.11 4.72
C ILE A 43 -26.19 5.54 3.55
N ASN A 44 -26.84 5.02 2.51
CA ASN A 44 -26.13 4.50 1.33
C ASN A 44 -25.24 5.57 0.68
N ARG A 45 -25.73 6.79 0.49
CA ARG A 45 -24.94 7.88 -0.12
C ARG A 45 -23.75 8.32 0.73
N ILE A 46 -23.84 8.21 2.06
CA ILE A 46 -22.71 8.41 2.97
C ILE A 46 -21.69 7.27 2.77
N GLU A 47 -22.15 6.02 2.75
CA GLU A 47 -21.30 4.82 2.63
C GLU A 47 -20.69 4.63 1.24
N THR A 48 -21.25 5.24 0.20
CA THR A 48 -20.67 5.31 -1.15
C THR A 48 -19.87 6.58 -1.39
N CYS A 49 -19.73 7.42 -0.36
CA CYS A 49 -19.04 8.70 -0.42
C CYS A 49 -19.60 9.70 -1.47
N GLU A 50 -20.88 9.52 -1.88
CA GLU A 50 -21.57 10.48 -2.74
C GLU A 50 -21.86 11.80 -2.03
N ILE A 51 -22.02 11.74 -0.70
CA ILE A 51 -22.16 12.91 0.19
C ILE A 51 -21.23 12.76 1.39
N GLY A 52 -20.74 13.90 1.90
CA GLY A 52 -20.03 13.95 3.17
C GLY A 52 -20.94 13.63 4.35
N ILE A 53 -20.36 13.33 5.51
CA ILE A 53 -21.08 13.08 6.75
C ILE A 53 -20.85 14.22 7.74
N TYR A 54 -21.91 14.70 8.35
CA TYR A 54 -21.82 15.63 9.49
C TYR A 54 -21.40 14.88 10.75
N LEU A 55 -20.63 15.54 11.62
CA LEU A 55 -20.14 14.93 12.86
C LEU A 55 -21.25 14.36 13.74
N ASP A 56 -22.36 15.07 13.85
CA ASP A 56 -23.53 14.63 14.63
C ASP A 56 -24.16 13.34 14.07
N ASP A 57 -24.21 13.21 12.75
CA ASP A 57 -24.71 12.01 12.09
C ASP A 57 -23.72 10.85 12.26
N LEU A 58 -22.42 11.14 12.20
CA LEU A 58 -21.38 10.15 12.46
C LEU A 58 -21.46 9.64 13.91
N GLU A 59 -21.58 10.52 14.89
CA GLU A 59 -21.71 10.13 16.29
C GLU A 59 -22.88 9.19 16.51
N LYS A 60 -24.05 9.50 15.93
CA LYS A 60 -25.25 8.62 16.00
C LYS A 60 -24.99 7.25 15.37
N LEU A 61 -24.30 7.19 14.22
CA LEU A 61 -23.93 5.92 13.57
C LEU A 61 -22.97 5.09 14.44
N LEU A 62 -21.97 5.75 15.03
CA LEU A 62 -20.99 5.08 15.89
C LEU A 62 -21.64 4.55 17.19
N ASP A 63 -22.61 5.28 17.76
CA ASP A 63 -23.40 4.86 18.92
C ASP A 63 -24.29 3.68 18.57
N PHE A 64 -25.06 3.75 17.48
CA PHE A 64 -25.90 2.67 17.00
C PHE A 64 -25.10 1.37 16.77
N HIS A 65 -23.94 1.51 16.16
CA HIS A 65 -23.07 0.36 15.91
C HIS A 65 -22.23 -0.06 17.11
N GLN A 66 -22.35 0.60 18.27
CA GLN A 66 -21.59 0.29 19.49
C GLN A 66 -20.08 0.18 19.23
N VAL A 67 -19.55 1.13 18.47
CA VAL A 67 -18.13 1.19 18.12
C VAL A 67 -17.31 1.48 19.38
N THR A 68 -16.19 0.76 19.57
CA THR A 68 -15.30 0.93 20.74
C THR A 68 -14.79 2.38 20.84
N GLN A 69 -14.53 2.85 22.05
CA GLN A 69 -14.08 4.23 22.29
C GLN A 69 -12.81 4.57 21.51
N GLN A 70 -11.87 3.66 21.41
CA GLN A 70 -10.63 3.85 20.64
C GLN A 70 -10.93 4.09 19.15
N ARG A 71 -11.75 3.23 18.54
CA ARG A 71 -12.14 3.35 17.14
C ARG A 71 -13.01 4.58 16.86
N ARG A 72 -13.85 4.96 17.83
CA ARG A 72 -14.68 6.17 17.77
C ARG A 72 -13.82 7.44 17.64
N VAL A 73 -12.80 7.57 18.47
CA VAL A 73 -11.89 8.72 18.42
C VAL A 73 -11.20 8.82 17.06
N GLU A 74 -10.73 7.70 16.52
CA GLU A 74 -10.11 7.65 15.20
C GLU A 74 -11.08 8.09 14.08
N LEU A 75 -12.30 7.54 14.04
CA LEU A 75 -13.26 7.87 12.99
C LEU A 75 -13.76 9.32 13.07
N LEU A 76 -13.92 9.87 14.26
CA LEU A 76 -14.24 11.28 14.45
C LEU A 76 -13.09 12.20 14.02
N ASP A 77 -11.83 11.79 14.23
CA ASP A 77 -10.67 12.55 13.75
C ASP A 77 -10.60 12.55 12.22
N ILE A 78 -10.81 11.40 11.59
CA ILE A 78 -10.92 11.29 10.14
C ILE A 78 -12.01 12.23 9.59
N ALA A 79 -13.19 12.26 10.23
CA ALA A 79 -14.30 13.11 9.78
C ALA A 79 -14.02 14.61 9.92
N ARG A 80 -13.38 15.03 11.03
CA ARG A 80 -13.01 16.45 11.25
C ARG A 80 -12.05 16.98 10.21
N HIS A 81 -11.21 16.11 9.65
CA HIS A 81 -10.20 16.46 8.67
C HIS A 81 -10.53 15.94 7.26
N ALA A 82 -11.78 15.55 7.04
CA ALA A 82 -12.21 14.88 5.80
C ALA A 82 -11.97 15.71 4.52
N GLU A 83 -11.94 17.04 4.61
CA GLU A 83 -11.69 17.93 3.46
C GLU A 83 -10.19 18.16 3.17
N GLN A 84 -9.31 17.73 4.06
CA GLN A 84 -7.86 17.87 3.85
C GLN A 84 -7.36 16.81 2.85
N ARG A 85 -6.74 17.26 1.76
CA ARG A 85 -6.26 16.40 0.67
C ARG A 85 -4.79 15.97 0.80
N SER A 86 -4.05 16.64 1.69
CA SER A 86 -2.68 16.25 2.02
C SER A 86 -2.52 16.17 3.52
N TRP A 87 -1.97 15.08 4.03
CA TRP A 87 -1.87 14.89 5.47
C TRP A 87 -0.70 14.01 5.88
N LEU A 88 -0.07 14.40 6.97
CA LEU A 88 1.02 13.70 7.61
C LEU A 88 0.47 12.83 8.74
N ARG A 89 0.88 11.57 8.78
CA ARG A 89 0.69 10.69 9.93
C ARG A 89 2.04 10.48 10.61
N THR A 90 2.09 10.69 11.92
CA THR A 90 3.23 10.31 12.74
C THR A 90 3.02 8.91 13.28
N ARG A 91 4.02 8.04 13.12
CA ARG A 91 4.02 6.71 13.73
C ARG A 91 4.13 6.86 15.25
N ASN A 92 3.17 6.32 15.99
CA ASN A 92 3.33 6.07 17.41
C ASN A 92 4.08 4.74 17.59
N ALA A 93 5.05 4.71 18.47
CA ALA A 93 5.96 3.58 18.71
C ALA A 93 5.25 2.25 19.06
N HIS A 94 3.97 2.27 19.38
CA HIS A 94 3.17 1.10 19.79
C HIS A 94 2.19 0.59 18.75
N PHE A 95 2.38 0.96 17.47
CA PHE A 95 1.85 0.21 16.35
C PHE A 95 0.55 -0.64 16.58
N PRO A 96 -0.54 -0.52 15.92
CA PRO A 96 -0.92 -1.15 14.64
C PRO A 96 -1.77 -0.29 13.68
N ALA A 97 -2.15 0.93 14.05
CA ALA A 97 -3.09 1.73 13.26
C ALA A 97 -2.57 2.11 11.84
N ASP A 98 -1.25 2.30 11.67
CA ASP A 98 -0.71 2.74 10.36
C ASP A 98 -0.64 1.60 9.33
N TRP A 99 -0.39 0.38 9.78
CA TRP A 99 -0.44 -0.82 8.93
C TRP A 99 -1.84 -1.11 8.45
N GLN A 100 -2.82 -0.96 9.32
CA GLN A 100 -4.22 -1.13 8.98
C GLN A 100 -4.67 -0.09 7.95
N THR A 101 -4.13 1.13 8.05
CA THR A 101 -4.42 2.19 7.08
C THR A 101 -3.84 1.89 5.70
N TRP A 102 -2.57 1.46 5.61
CA TRP A 102 -1.98 1.06 4.34
C TRP A 102 -2.68 -0.14 3.74
N SER A 103 -2.92 -1.17 4.56
CA SER A 103 -3.62 -2.38 4.14
C SER A 103 -5.03 -2.07 3.62
N ASP A 104 -5.75 -1.14 4.26
CA ASP A 104 -7.07 -0.71 3.80
C ASP A 104 -6.98 -0.04 2.41
N PHE A 105 -6.01 0.85 2.18
CA PHE A 105 -5.81 1.49 0.88
C PHE A 105 -5.39 0.50 -0.20
N GLU A 106 -4.51 -0.42 0.12
CA GLU A 106 -4.02 -1.45 -0.78
C GLU A 106 -5.13 -2.47 -1.15
N ASP A 107 -5.99 -2.84 -0.19
CA ASP A 107 -7.10 -3.77 -0.40
C ASP A 107 -8.16 -3.22 -1.37
N GLU A 108 -8.38 -1.92 -1.33
CA GLU A 108 -9.34 -1.21 -2.19
C GLU A 108 -8.76 -0.81 -3.55
N ALA A 109 -7.44 -0.82 -3.68
CA ALA A 109 -6.76 -0.40 -4.89
C ALA A 109 -7.05 -1.37 -6.06
N THR A 110 -7.20 -0.81 -7.25
CA THR A 110 -7.22 -1.54 -8.51
C THR A 110 -5.83 -1.64 -9.13
N GLY A 111 -4.94 -0.68 -8.80
CA GLY A 111 -3.57 -0.66 -9.27
C GLY A 111 -2.60 -0.01 -8.28
N LEU A 112 -1.37 -0.47 -8.29
CA LEU A 112 -0.23 0.13 -7.59
C LEU A 112 0.93 0.31 -8.55
N ARG A 113 1.47 1.53 -8.62
CA ARG A 113 2.77 1.82 -9.21
C ARG A 113 3.74 2.09 -8.08
N TYR A 114 4.64 1.16 -7.85
CA TYR A 114 5.50 1.16 -6.68
C TYR A 114 6.97 1.33 -7.08
N TYR A 115 7.56 2.46 -6.73
CA TYR A 115 9.01 2.67 -6.81
C TYR A 115 9.65 2.60 -5.43
N ASP A 116 10.65 1.75 -5.30
CA ASP A 116 11.46 1.64 -4.08
C ASP A 116 12.95 1.48 -4.42
N PRO A 117 13.80 2.44 -4.02
CA PRO A 117 15.24 2.36 -4.27
C PRO A 117 15.99 1.46 -3.28
N MET A 118 15.38 1.04 -2.19
CA MET A 118 16.11 0.44 -1.06
C MET A 118 15.76 -1.01 -0.79
N VAL A 119 14.51 -1.39 -0.99
CA VAL A 119 13.99 -2.73 -0.67
C VAL A 119 13.01 -3.23 -1.73
N ILE A 120 12.84 -4.52 -1.81
CA ILE A 120 11.81 -5.14 -2.65
C ILE A 120 10.44 -4.84 -2.04
N PRO A 121 9.44 -4.40 -2.83
CA PRO A 121 8.09 -4.13 -2.35
C PRO A 121 7.44 -5.31 -1.62
N GLY A 122 6.67 -5.01 -0.58
CA GLY A 122 6.14 -6.00 0.36
C GLY A 122 5.34 -7.14 -0.26
N LEU A 123 4.55 -6.86 -1.32
CA LEU A 123 3.76 -7.87 -2.04
C LEU A 123 4.61 -8.89 -2.80
N LEU A 124 5.87 -8.57 -3.09
CA LEU A 124 6.81 -9.42 -3.83
C LEU A 124 7.91 -10.03 -2.93
N GLN A 125 7.80 -9.87 -1.61
CA GLN A 125 8.77 -10.42 -0.67
C GLN A 125 8.48 -11.89 -0.36
N THR A 126 9.53 -12.72 -0.31
CA THR A 126 9.46 -14.01 0.38
C THR A 126 9.36 -13.80 1.89
N SER A 127 8.88 -14.79 2.64
CA SER A 127 8.79 -14.69 4.11
C SER A 127 10.17 -14.46 4.76
N GLU A 128 11.23 -15.01 4.18
CA GLU A 128 12.60 -14.82 4.66
C GLU A 128 13.08 -13.37 4.45
N TYR A 129 12.83 -12.82 3.26
CA TYR A 129 13.14 -11.42 2.97
C TYR A 129 12.33 -10.48 3.86
N ALA A 130 11.03 -10.72 3.98
CA ALA A 130 10.15 -9.93 4.84
C ALA A 130 10.64 -9.92 6.30
N ARG A 131 11.06 -11.08 6.83
CA ARG A 131 11.64 -11.21 8.16
C ARG A 131 12.91 -10.38 8.31
N ALA A 132 13.82 -10.47 7.35
CA ALA A 132 15.08 -9.73 7.37
C ALA A 132 14.84 -8.21 7.32
N VAL A 133 13.92 -7.75 6.48
CA VAL A 133 13.54 -6.32 6.42
C VAL A 133 12.92 -5.87 7.74
N ILE A 134 11.93 -6.59 8.27
CA ILE A 134 11.25 -6.22 9.52
C ILE A 134 12.23 -6.19 10.69
N ALA A 135 13.08 -7.22 10.82
CA ALA A 135 14.07 -7.27 11.89
C ALA A 135 15.15 -6.19 11.76
N GLY A 136 15.56 -5.87 10.53
CA GLY A 136 16.62 -4.88 10.27
C GLY A 136 16.14 -3.41 10.30
N THR A 137 14.83 -3.16 10.20
CA THR A 137 14.28 -1.81 10.12
C THR A 137 13.41 -1.42 11.32
N SER A 138 13.22 -2.33 12.28
CA SER A 138 12.38 -2.09 13.45
C SER A 138 13.13 -2.46 14.73
N ASP A 139 13.36 -1.50 15.59
CA ASP A 139 13.99 -1.72 16.88
C ASP A 139 12.99 -2.26 17.92
N GLY A 140 13.47 -3.11 18.82
CA GLY A 140 12.75 -3.55 20.03
C GLY A 140 11.59 -4.53 19.81
N LEU A 141 11.47 -5.13 18.62
CA LEU A 141 10.46 -6.17 18.38
C LEU A 141 10.91 -7.52 18.95
N SER A 142 9.98 -8.23 19.59
CA SER A 142 10.17 -9.64 19.94
C SER A 142 10.11 -10.52 18.69
N VAL A 143 10.61 -11.75 18.79
CA VAL A 143 10.54 -12.75 17.71
C VAL A 143 9.08 -12.97 17.28
N ASP A 144 8.16 -13.12 18.24
CA ASP A 144 6.74 -13.36 17.97
C ASP A 144 6.12 -12.16 17.21
N GLN A 145 6.47 -10.93 17.57
CA GLN A 145 6.00 -9.73 16.86
C GLN A 145 6.55 -9.63 15.43
N ILE A 146 7.78 -10.08 15.22
CA ILE A 146 8.35 -10.17 13.86
C ILE A 146 7.57 -11.18 13.03
N GLU A 147 7.33 -12.40 13.57
CA GLU A 147 6.59 -13.44 12.85
C GLU A 147 5.15 -13.05 12.56
N GLU A 148 4.46 -12.38 13.48
CA GLU A 148 3.13 -11.83 13.26
C GLU A 148 3.11 -10.83 12.09
N ARG A 149 4.11 -9.93 12.04
CA ARG A 149 4.24 -8.97 10.93
C ARG A 149 4.59 -9.65 9.60
N VAL A 150 5.45 -10.68 9.63
CA VAL A 150 5.75 -11.49 8.44
C VAL A 150 4.48 -12.16 7.91
N ALA A 151 3.72 -12.80 8.79
CA ALA A 151 2.46 -13.46 8.43
C ALA A 151 1.46 -12.48 7.82
N SER A 152 1.27 -11.32 8.46
CA SER A 152 0.39 -10.25 7.96
C SER A 152 0.84 -9.75 6.58
N ARG A 153 2.15 -9.50 6.39
CA ARG A 153 2.71 -9.05 5.11
C ARG A 153 2.54 -10.09 4.01
N THR A 154 2.78 -11.35 4.32
CA THR A 154 2.65 -12.45 3.37
C THR A 154 1.21 -12.70 2.96
N ALA A 155 0.26 -12.57 3.91
CA ALA A 155 -1.17 -12.72 3.64
C ALA A 155 -1.68 -11.71 2.59
N ARG A 156 -1.12 -10.50 2.54
CA ARG A 156 -1.48 -9.48 1.55
C ARG A 156 -1.19 -9.88 0.10
N ARG A 157 -0.32 -10.85 -0.14
CA ARG A 157 -0.06 -11.40 -1.49
C ARG A 157 -1.33 -11.97 -2.15
N ALA A 158 -2.35 -12.31 -1.36
CA ALA A 158 -3.65 -12.73 -1.86
C ALA A 158 -4.30 -11.69 -2.80
N LEU A 159 -3.98 -10.41 -2.66
CA LEU A 159 -4.43 -9.33 -3.54
C LEU A 159 -4.05 -9.55 -5.00
N LEU A 160 -2.90 -10.18 -5.25
CA LEU A 160 -2.43 -10.50 -6.60
C LEU A 160 -3.15 -11.70 -7.24
N SER A 161 -3.97 -12.43 -6.46
CA SER A 161 -4.64 -13.68 -6.89
C SER A 161 -6.15 -13.68 -6.65
N ARG A 162 -6.74 -12.59 -6.18
CA ARG A 162 -8.19 -12.47 -5.99
C ARG A 162 -8.93 -12.45 -7.35
N PRO A 163 -10.26 -12.63 -7.39
CA PRO A 163 -11.03 -12.64 -8.64
C PRO A 163 -10.84 -11.38 -9.49
N GLU A 164 -10.75 -10.23 -8.88
CA GLU A 164 -10.34 -8.95 -9.47
C GLU A 164 -8.93 -8.62 -8.95
N PRO A 165 -7.88 -9.14 -9.61
CA PRO A 165 -6.53 -9.05 -9.06
C PRO A 165 -6.00 -7.62 -9.14
N LEU A 166 -5.26 -7.23 -8.11
CA LEU A 166 -4.54 -5.97 -8.07
C LEU A 166 -3.51 -5.91 -9.20
N HIS A 167 -3.52 -4.85 -9.99
CA HIS A 167 -2.49 -4.57 -10.98
C HIS A 167 -1.27 -3.95 -10.28
N LEU A 168 -0.16 -4.66 -10.30
CA LEU A 168 1.07 -4.23 -9.63
C LEU A 168 2.16 -3.94 -10.66
N HIS A 169 2.62 -2.69 -10.73
CA HIS A 169 3.77 -2.31 -11.52
C HIS A 169 4.87 -1.78 -10.60
N VAL A 170 6.01 -2.44 -10.60
CA VAL A 170 7.11 -2.15 -9.68
C VAL A 170 8.36 -1.74 -10.45
N LEU A 171 8.96 -0.64 -10.02
CA LEU A 171 10.31 -0.23 -10.42
C LEU A 171 11.24 -0.42 -9.22
N ILE A 172 12.24 -1.27 -9.36
CA ILE A 172 13.20 -1.62 -8.30
C ILE A 172 14.60 -1.23 -8.76
N GLU A 173 15.35 -0.54 -7.91
CA GLU A 173 16.76 -0.27 -8.17
C GLU A 173 17.59 -1.57 -8.17
N GLU A 174 18.50 -1.69 -9.13
CA GLU A 174 19.45 -2.82 -9.20
C GLU A 174 20.20 -3.00 -7.87
N ALA A 175 20.57 -1.89 -7.21
CA ALA A 175 21.25 -1.92 -5.92
C ALA A 175 20.42 -2.54 -4.80
N ALA A 176 19.08 -2.42 -4.83
CA ALA A 176 18.19 -3.06 -3.86
C ALA A 176 18.18 -4.59 -4.03
N LEU A 177 18.29 -5.07 -5.26
CA LEU A 177 18.34 -6.50 -5.60
C LEU A 177 19.67 -7.16 -5.24
N ALA A 178 20.74 -6.38 -5.14
CA ALA A 178 22.08 -6.86 -4.77
C ALA A 178 22.37 -6.74 -3.26
N ARG A 179 21.47 -6.12 -2.48
CA ARG A 179 21.66 -5.90 -1.04
C ARG A 179 21.65 -7.21 -0.27
N PRO A 180 22.71 -7.54 0.50
CA PRO A 180 22.76 -8.77 1.28
C PRO A 180 21.70 -8.78 2.39
N PHE A 181 21.04 -9.91 2.57
CA PHE A 181 20.17 -10.20 3.71
C PHE A 181 20.15 -11.71 3.99
N GLY A 182 20.00 -12.09 5.25
CA GLY A 182 20.06 -13.49 5.62
C GLY A 182 21.32 -14.22 5.10
N ASP A 183 21.15 -15.47 4.70
CA ASP A 183 22.17 -16.18 3.93
C ASP A 183 22.02 -15.93 2.42
N ARG A 184 23.01 -16.37 1.63
CA ARG A 184 22.96 -16.20 0.16
C ARG A 184 21.78 -16.94 -0.49
N GLY A 185 21.37 -18.06 0.08
CA GLY A 185 20.22 -18.81 -0.41
C GLY A 185 18.93 -18.02 -0.30
N CYS A 186 18.81 -17.16 0.71
CA CYS A 186 17.66 -16.25 0.84
C CYS A 186 17.58 -15.29 -0.35
N LEU A 187 18.69 -14.69 -0.76
CA LEU A 187 18.73 -13.80 -1.93
C LEU A 187 18.34 -14.53 -3.21
N VAL A 188 18.91 -15.72 -3.43
CA VAL A 188 18.61 -16.56 -4.60
C VAL A 188 17.11 -16.86 -4.67
N ARG A 189 16.52 -17.34 -3.56
CA ARG A 189 15.08 -17.62 -3.50
C ARG A 189 14.22 -16.38 -3.75
N GLN A 190 14.63 -15.22 -3.25
CA GLN A 190 13.93 -13.97 -3.48
C GLN A 190 13.98 -13.54 -4.96
N LEU A 191 15.14 -13.66 -5.62
CA LEU A 191 15.29 -13.32 -7.04
C LEU A 191 14.48 -14.25 -7.93
N HIS A 192 14.46 -15.56 -7.66
CA HIS A 192 13.60 -16.50 -8.36
C HIS A 192 12.12 -16.18 -8.16
N HIS A 193 11.73 -15.87 -6.91
CA HIS A 193 10.36 -15.49 -6.60
C HIS A 193 9.92 -14.23 -7.36
N LEU A 194 10.79 -13.22 -7.48
CA LEU A 194 10.49 -12.03 -8.30
C LEU A 194 10.26 -12.39 -9.77
N ALA A 195 11.11 -13.26 -10.34
CA ALA A 195 10.98 -13.69 -11.73
C ALA A 195 9.70 -14.51 -11.98
N GLU A 196 9.25 -15.29 -10.97
CA GLU A 196 7.97 -16.02 -11.01
C GLU A 196 6.78 -15.09 -10.94
N GLU A 197 6.76 -14.17 -9.97
CA GLU A 197 5.66 -13.20 -9.81
C GLU A 197 5.53 -12.29 -11.04
N ALA A 198 6.65 -11.89 -11.66
CA ALA A 198 6.66 -11.11 -12.90
C ALA A 198 6.07 -11.87 -14.11
N SER A 199 5.82 -13.18 -13.99
CA SER A 199 5.15 -13.96 -15.03
C SER A 199 3.62 -13.86 -14.96
N ARG A 200 3.06 -13.25 -13.92
CA ARG A 200 1.63 -13.02 -13.78
C ARG A 200 1.17 -11.90 -14.71
N PRO A 201 -0.01 -11.98 -15.33
CA PRO A 201 -0.49 -10.97 -16.28
C PRO A 201 -0.78 -9.60 -15.61
N ASN A 202 -0.99 -9.58 -14.30
CA ASN A 202 -1.27 -8.38 -13.51
C ASN A 202 -0.05 -7.85 -12.73
N VAL A 203 1.14 -8.42 -12.94
CA VAL A 203 2.37 -8.00 -12.25
C VAL A 203 3.43 -7.63 -13.27
N THR A 204 3.92 -6.41 -13.20
CA THR A 204 5.06 -5.94 -14.00
C THR A 204 6.20 -5.57 -13.06
N VAL A 205 7.37 -6.15 -13.29
CA VAL A 205 8.60 -5.83 -12.56
C VAL A 205 9.63 -5.30 -13.54
N GLN A 206 10.16 -4.11 -13.29
CA GLN A 206 11.23 -3.52 -14.06
C GLN A 206 12.37 -3.10 -13.15
N ILE A 207 13.58 -3.32 -13.62
CA ILE A 207 14.82 -2.96 -12.91
C ILE A 207 15.29 -1.61 -13.43
N VAL A 208 15.56 -0.68 -12.52
CA VAL A 208 16.28 0.56 -12.83
C VAL A 208 17.76 0.26 -12.65
N PRO A 209 18.56 0.18 -13.75
CA PRO A 209 19.95 -0.19 -13.65
C PRO A 209 20.79 0.94 -13.07
N THR A 210 21.84 0.63 -12.34
CA THR A 210 22.77 1.62 -11.76
C THR A 210 23.36 2.56 -12.83
N SER A 211 23.47 2.07 -14.07
CA SER A 211 23.93 2.85 -15.22
C SER A 211 22.95 3.95 -15.69
N ALA A 212 21.69 3.95 -15.21
CA ALA A 212 20.71 4.99 -15.51
C ALA A 212 21.12 6.39 -14.98
N GLY A 213 22.04 6.41 -14.00
CA GLY A 213 22.51 7.67 -13.41
C GLY A 213 21.47 8.35 -12.52
N LEU A 214 21.47 9.69 -12.49
CA LEU A 214 20.52 10.45 -11.67
C LEU A 214 19.16 10.56 -12.37
N HIS A 215 18.11 10.25 -11.62
CA HIS A 215 16.73 10.29 -12.05
C HIS A 215 15.81 10.71 -10.87
N PRO A 216 14.52 11.02 -11.11
CA PRO A 216 13.61 11.53 -10.07
C PRO A 216 13.48 10.65 -8.81
N GLY A 217 13.75 9.36 -8.92
CA GLY A 217 13.73 8.41 -7.80
C GLY A 217 14.79 8.69 -6.73
N ALA A 218 15.80 9.50 -7.01
CA ALA A 218 16.77 9.97 -6.00
C ALA A 218 16.10 10.76 -4.85
N ALA A 219 14.86 11.23 -5.03
CA ALA A 219 14.08 11.88 -3.98
C ALA A 219 13.49 10.90 -2.96
N GLY A 220 13.46 9.60 -3.24
CA GLY A 220 12.97 8.55 -2.34
C GLY A 220 11.89 7.67 -2.94
N ALA A 221 11.45 6.69 -2.13
CA ALA A 221 10.38 5.77 -2.47
C ALA A 221 9.01 6.46 -2.54
N PHE A 222 8.15 6.00 -3.45
CA PHE A 222 6.75 6.43 -3.51
C PHE A 222 5.86 5.35 -4.13
N ILE A 223 4.57 5.44 -3.80
CA ILE A 223 3.56 4.57 -4.37
C ILE A 223 2.44 5.44 -4.92
N ILE A 224 2.09 5.24 -6.19
CA ILE A 224 0.87 5.76 -6.78
C ILE A 224 -0.19 4.68 -6.58
N VAL A 225 -1.22 4.98 -5.81
CA VAL A 225 -2.36 4.08 -5.58
C VAL A 225 -3.48 4.50 -6.50
N GLU A 226 -3.96 3.57 -7.31
CA GLU A 226 -5.00 3.77 -8.31
C GLU A 226 -6.29 3.08 -7.88
N TYR A 227 -7.42 3.75 -8.09
CA TYR A 227 -8.76 3.24 -7.80
C TYR A 227 -9.65 3.38 -9.02
N ASP A 228 -10.82 2.77 -8.99
CA ASP A 228 -11.82 2.98 -10.04
C ASP A 228 -12.19 4.47 -10.20
N GLY A 229 -12.43 4.89 -11.46
CA GLY A 229 -12.94 6.22 -11.76
C GLY A 229 -11.92 7.36 -11.72
N GLU A 230 -10.67 7.14 -12.11
CA GLU A 230 -9.57 8.14 -12.18
C GLU A 230 -9.11 8.68 -10.81
N LEU A 231 -9.57 8.09 -9.72
CA LEU A 231 -9.11 8.45 -8.39
C LEU A 231 -7.72 7.88 -8.15
N SER A 232 -6.85 8.67 -7.56
CA SER A 232 -5.50 8.22 -7.20
C SER A 232 -5.03 8.94 -5.95
N LEU A 233 -4.05 8.38 -5.27
CA LEU A 233 -3.30 9.06 -4.23
C LEU A 233 -1.81 8.67 -4.30
N ILE A 234 -0.96 9.48 -3.71
CA ILE A 234 0.44 9.15 -3.49
C ILE A 234 0.64 8.78 -2.03
N TRP A 235 1.27 7.65 -1.81
CA TRP A 235 1.72 7.22 -0.50
C TRP A 235 3.23 7.35 -0.41
N LEU A 236 3.70 8.12 0.58
CA LEU A 236 5.11 8.25 0.92
C LEU A 236 5.32 7.72 2.33
N GLU A 237 6.26 6.80 2.47
CA GLU A 237 6.58 6.18 3.76
C GLU A 237 7.96 6.62 4.25
N GLN A 238 8.05 6.99 5.52
CA GLN A 238 9.29 7.33 6.21
C GLN A 238 9.40 6.53 7.52
N ILE A 239 10.56 6.58 8.18
CA ILE A 239 10.81 5.81 9.43
C ILE A 239 9.74 6.06 10.50
N ALA A 240 9.32 7.31 10.68
CA ALA A 240 8.43 7.72 11.76
C ALA A 240 7.09 8.30 11.29
N SER A 241 6.83 8.31 9.99
CA SER A 241 5.63 8.95 9.45
C SER A 241 5.29 8.44 8.06
N SER A 242 4.05 8.64 7.64
CA SER A 242 3.63 8.50 6.24
C SER A 242 2.89 9.75 5.80
N LEU A 243 3.05 10.12 4.54
CA LEU A 243 2.37 11.26 3.92
C LEU A 243 1.49 10.77 2.78
N ILE A 244 0.24 11.23 2.76
CA ILE A 244 -0.70 10.94 1.69
C ILE A 244 -0.96 12.25 0.95
N LEU A 245 -0.85 12.23 -0.38
CA LEU A 245 -1.04 13.38 -1.26
C LEU A 245 -2.16 13.05 -2.26
N GLU A 246 -3.09 13.98 -2.47
CA GLU A 246 -4.26 13.83 -3.34
C GLU A 246 -4.53 15.06 -4.20
N GLU A 247 -3.72 16.10 -4.08
CA GLU A 247 -3.85 17.30 -4.92
C GLU A 247 -3.38 17.01 -6.34
N ASP A 248 -4.12 17.48 -7.34
CA ASP A 248 -3.86 17.18 -8.75
C ASP A 248 -2.43 17.54 -9.16
N GLU A 249 -1.91 18.69 -8.70
CA GLU A 249 -0.53 19.13 -8.97
C GLU A 249 0.52 18.17 -8.40
N GLN A 250 0.25 17.62 -7.19
CA GLN A 250 1.13 16.64 -6.55
C GLN A 250 1.08 15.29 -7.30
N LEU A 251 -0.13 14.83 -7.64
CA LEU A 251 -0.34 13.62 -8.42
C LEU A 251 0.39 13.69 -9.76
N ASP A 252 0.28 14.81 -10.47
CA ASP A 252 0.92 15.01 -11.77
C ASP A 252 2.45 15.02 -11.65
N ALA A 253 3.00 15.60 -10.58
CA ALA A 253 4.44 15.58 -10.33
C ALA A 253 4.97 14.13 -10.15
N TYR A 254 4.25 13.28 -9.39
CA TYR A 254 4.63 11.88 -9.20
C TYR A 254 4.37 11.00 -10.43
N ARG A 255 3.32 11.27 -11.21
CA ARG A 255 3.09 10.62 -12.50
C ARG A 255 4.21 10.90 -13.48
N LEU A 256 4.65 12.17 -13.59
CA LEU A 256 5.79 12.56 -14.41
C LEU A 256 7.10 11.91 -13.93
N ALA A 257 7.31 11.83 -12.60
CA ALA A 257 8.46 11.14 -12.03
C ALA A 257 8.44 9.64 -12.40
N TRP A 258 7.28 8.99 -12.31
CA TRP A 258 7.09 7.61 -12.71
C TRP A 258 7.39 7.38 -14.19
N GLU A 259 6.90 8.24 -15.09
CA GLU A 259 7.17 8.14 -16.54
C GLU A 259 8.67 8.22 -16.84
N LYS A 260 9.38 9.17 -16.21
CA LYS A 260 10.83 9.31 -16.38
C LYS A 260 11.59 8.09 -15.83
N LEU A 261 11.18 7.56 -14.67
CA LEU A 261 11.78 6.37 -14.08
C LEU A 261 11.55 5.14 -14.96
N SER A 262 10.32 4.94 -15.44
CA SER A 262 10.00 3.83 -16.35
C SER A 262 10.80 3.92 -17.65
N GLY A 263 11.08 5.14 -18.14
CA GLY A 263 11.93 5.36 -19.31
C GLY A 263 13.41 5.06 -19.09
N CYS A 264 13.87 5.03 -17.83
CA CYS A 264 15.24 4.65 -17.46
C CYS A 264 15.37 3.15 -17.11
N ALA A 265 14.25 2.49 -16.83
CA ALA A 265 14.23 1.08 -16.44
C ALA A 265 14.41 0.15 -17.65
N LEU A 266 14.91 -1.05 -17.38
CA LEU A 266 14.93 -2.12 -18.37
C LEU A 266 13.49 -2.50 -18.78
N ALA A 267 13.32 -3.00 -19.99
CA ALA A 267 12.03 -3.57 -20.40
C ALA A 267 11.62 -4.74 -19.46
N PRO A 268 10.31 -5.04 -19.31
CA PRO A 268 9.87 -6.11 -18.41
C PRO A 268 10.57 -7.46 -18.67
N ASP A 269 10.69 -7.87 -19.93
CA ASP A 269 11.32 -9.13 -20.29
C ASP A 269 12.84 -9.12 -20.00
N GLU A 270 13.51 -8.00 -20.23
CA GLU A 270 14.92 -7.80 -19.90
C GLU A 270 15.12 -7.85 -18.38
N SER A 271 14.22 -7.28 -17.61
CA SER A 271 14.24 -7.30 -16.14
C SER A 271 14.10 -8.72 -15.60
N VAL A 272 13.20 -9.52 -16.16
CA VAL A 272 13.06 -10.95 -15.81
C VAL A 272 14.33 -11.73 -16.15
N ALA A 273 14.93 -11.47 -17.30
CA ALA A 273 16.21 -12.10 -17.68
C ALA A 273 17.33 -11.71 -16.72
N GLN A 274 17.42 -10.43 -16.35
CA GLN A 274 18.40 -9.92 -15.39
C GLN A 274 18.20 -10.54 -13.99
N LEU A 275 16.96 -10.67 -13.49
CA LEU A 275 16.68 -11.34 -12.21
C LEU A 275 17.20 -12.78 -12.19
N ARG A 276 16.95 -13.53 -13.27
CA ARG A 276 17.44 -14.91 -13.40
C ARG A 276 18.97 -14.97 -13.46
N GLN A 277 19.60 -14.07 -14.19
CA GLN A 277 21.05 -13.98 -14.25
C GLN A 277 21.65 -13.64 -12.87
N MET A 278 21.09 -12.70 -12.13
CA MET A 278 21.52 -12.36 -10.77
C MET A 278 21.37 -13.55 -9.81
N ALA A 279 20.29 -14.34 -9.92
CA ALA A 279 20.10 -15.54 -9.13
C ALA A 279 21.24 -16.57 -9.40
N VAL A 280 21.54 -16.85 -10.67
CA VAL A 280 22.64 -17.76 -11.06
C VAL A 280 23.99 -17.26 -10.54
N GLN A 281 24.28 -15.96 -10.65
CA GLN A 281 25.55 -15.40 -10.12
C GLN A 281 25.63 -15.52 -8.60
N ALA A 282 24.52 -15.30 -7.89
CA ALA A 282 24.46 -15.49 -6.44
C ALA A 282 24.66 -16.96 -6.03
N GLU A 283 24.15 -17.92 -6.80
CA GLU A 283 24.41 -19.37 -6.61
C GLU A 283 25.88 -19.73 -6.80
N GLN A 284 26.48 -19.32 -7.91
CA GLN A 284 27.87 -19.61 -8.24
C GLN A 284 28.86 -18.99 -7.24
N GLY A 285 28.60 -17.76 -6.79
CA GLY A 285 29.38 -17.13 -5.72
C GLY A 285 29.28 -17.87 -4.37
N SER A 286 28.27 -18.73 -4.18
CA SER A 286 28.14 -19.65 -3.03
C SER A 286 29.14 -20.82 -3.06
N ASP A 287 29.45 -21.32 -4.23
CA ASP A 287 30.32 -22.52 -4.36
C ASP A 287 31.79 -22.18 -4.21
N MET A 288 32.22 -20.97 -4.59
CA MET A 288 33.61 -20.53 -4.47
C MET A 288 34.10 -20.32 -3.02
N LEU A 289 33.20 -20.20 -2.04
CA LEU A 289 33.54 -20.05 -0.61
C LEU A 289 33.39 -21.37 0.19
N ARG A 290 33.01 -22.47 -0.45
CA ARG A 290 32.93 -23.81 0.14
C ARG A 290 34.18 -24.66 -0.13
N THR A 291 35.14 -24.17 -0.89
CA THR A 291 36.47 -24.75 -1.15
C THR A 291 37.55 -23.99 -0.39
#